data_55cd9355c24845192ff5e61d5f1f8b65
#
_entry.id   55cd9355c24845192ff5e61d5f1f8b65
#
_cell.length_a   1.000
_cell.length_b   1.000
_cell.length_c   1.000
_cell.angle_alpha   90.00
_cell.angle_beta   90.00
_cell.angle_gamma   90.00
#
_symmetry.space_group_name_H-M   'P 1'
#
loop_
_entity.id
_entity.type
_entity.pdbx_description
1 polymer ?
#
loop_
_entity_poly.entity_id
_entity_poly.type
_entity_poly.pdbx_seq_one_letter_code
_entity_poly.pdbx_strand_id
1 'polypeptide(L)'
;DFCNSLGITKEFFIKRMNDIKDRSKNPGYSRYTQQLFMGQLSDRDFSVFQEKMFRFPGFYVQKRTVREYTYPYAAHVLGDVGEVSQSDIEDDDYYQAGDYIGKLGIEKFYEKQLRGEKGVKIMLRDAHGRIQGSYQNGKLDRKPVAGKDLTLGLDVKLQALGERLLQGKIGSIVAIDPRTGDVLAMVSSPSYDPRRLVGRNRGKMHKWLSHNPWKPLLNRSIQGQYPPGSTFKTSQALTYLTEGIITPGTAFPCNHGFSYKGLHVGCHGHPSPIALVDAISTSCNGYFCWGLYYMIGNRKKYGSVQNAMTVWKDYMVSMGFGYKLGIDLPGEKRGLIPNAQFYDKAYNGSWNGLTVISISIGQGEVNLTPLQIANLGATIANRGYYYVPHVVRKVKGEPLDTLYTRRHYTKASRRAY
;
A
#
# COMPACT_ATOMS: atom_id res chain seq x y z
N ASP A 1 -43.47 0.47 -19.76
CA ASP A 1 -43.27 -0.85 -19.13
C ASP A 1 -41.80 -1.14 -18.79
N PHE A 2 -40.83 -1.02 -19.76
CA PHE A 2 -39.40 -1.25 -19.54
C PHE A 2 -38.83 -0.42 -18.39
N CYS A 3 -39.01 0.89 -18.43
CA CYS A 3 -38.51 1.79 -17.39
C CYS A 3 -39.07 1.48 -16.01
N ASN A 4 -40.36 1.17 -15.94
CA ASN A 4 -41.01 0.79 -14.69
C ASN A 4 -40.48 -0.54 -14.11
N SER A 5 -40.16 -1.51 -14.99
CA SER A 5 -39.59 -2.79 -14.57
C SER A 5 -38.20 -2.68 -13.95
N LEU A 6 -37.44 -1.64 -14.30
CA LEU A 6 -36.08 -1.39 -13.82
C LEU A 6 -36.00 -0.20 -12.85
N GLY A 7 -37.14 0.42 -12.51
CA GLY A 7 -37.18 1.60 -11.63
C GLY A 7 -36.40 2.81 -12.14
N ILE A 8 -36.36 3.00 -13.48
CA ILE A 8 -35.66 4.10 -14.15
C ILE A 8 -36.61 5.06 -14.82
N THR A 9 -36.18 6.30 -15.05
CA THR A 9 -36.98 7.27 -15.79
C THR A 9 -36.81 7.11 -17.29
N LYS A 10 -37.77 7.63 -18.08
CA LYS A 10 -37.68 7.66 -19.55
C LYS A 10 -36.50 8.50 -20.03
N GLU A 11 -36.22 9.60 -19.37
CA GLU A 11 -35.10 10.49 -19.66
C GLU A 11 -33.76 9.77 -19.44
N PHE A 12 -33.64 9.01 -18.35
CA PHE A 12 -32.47 8.17 -18.13
C PHE A 12 -32.27 7.14 -19.24
N PHE A 13 -33.34 6.46 -19.65
CA PHE A 13 -33.29 5.48 -20.74
C PHE A 13 -32.79 6.11 -22.05
N ILE A 14 -33.39 7.23 -22.45
CA ILE A 14 -33.01 7.95 -23.69
C ILE A 14 -31.56 8.40 -23.63
N LYS A 15 -31.17 9.03 -22.52
CA LYS A 15 -29.77 9.46 -22.32
C LYS A 15 -28.81 8.30 -22.43
N ARG A 16 -29.10 7.17 -21.76
CA ARG A 16 -28.23 5.99 -21.77
C ARG A 16 -28.10 5.38 -23.15
N MET A 17 -29.21 5.27 -23.89
CA MET A 17 -29.18 4.78 -25.28
C MET A 17 -28.37 5.69 -26.21
N ASN A 18 -28.42 7.02 -26.02
CA ASN A 18 -27.61 7.96 -26.76
C ASN A 18 -26.13 7.84 -26.39
N ASP A 19 -25.80 7.74 -25.09
CA ASP A 19 -24.43 7.55 -24.61
C ASP A 19 -23.81 6.25 -25.15
N ILE A 20 -24.58 5.17 -25.23
CA ILE A 20 -24.14 3.87 -25.83
C ILE A 20 -23.79 4.06 -27.33
N LYS A 21 -24.58 4.82 -28.08
CA LYS A 21 -24.40 5.04 -29.52
C LYS A 21 -23.32 6.08 -29.84
N ASP A 22 -22.96 6.91 -28.87
CA ASP A 22 -21.97 7.96 -29.03
C ASP A 22 -20.55 7.37 -28.99
N ARG A 23 -19.89 7.35 -30.15
CA ARG A 23 -18.53 6.80 -30.27
C ARG A 23 -17.48 7.57 -29.48
N SER A 24 -17.75 8.83 -29.11
CA SER A 24 -16.85 9.58 -28.23
C SER A 24 -16.86 9.07 -26.78
N LYS A 25 -18.00 8.50 -26.37
CA LYS A 25 -18.19 7.90 -25.02
C LYS A 25 -18.05 6.39 -25.00
N ASN A 26 -18.27 5.73 -26.16
CA ASN A 26 -18.19 4.31 -26.35
C ASN A 26 -17.48 3.98 -27.67
N PRO A 27 -16.15 4.08 -27.72
CA PRO A 27 -15.37 3.87 -28.94
C PRO A 27 -15.60 2.49 -29.57
N GLY A 28 -15.88 1.45 -28.73
CA GLY A 28 -16.18 0.07 -29.17
C GLY A 28 -17.62 -0.16 -29.61
N TYR A 29 -18.44 0.89 -29.81
CA TYR A 29 -19.82 0.71 -30.23
C TYR A 29 -19.94 0.09 -31.62
N SER A 30 -20.69 -1.02 -31.67
CA SER A 30 -21.13 -1.66 -32.91
C SER A 30 -22.59 -2.04 -32.80
N ARG A 31 -23.34 -1.95 -33.90
CA ARG A 31 -24.74 -2.43 -33.98
C ARG A 31 -24.85 -3.94 -33.81
N TYR A 32 -23.77 -4.67 -34.01
CA TYR A 32 -23.74 -6.12 -34.04
C TYR A 32 -23.22 -6.73 -32.73
N THR A 33 -22.73 -5.91 -31.81
CA THR A 33 -22.23 -6.36 -30.51
C THR A 33 -23.16 -5.97 -29.37
N GLN A 34 -23.24 -6.83 -28.36
CA GLN A 34 -23.98 -6.52 -27.14
C GLN A 34 -23.31 -5.34 -26.43
N GLN A 35 -24.14 -4.43 -25.94
CA GLN A 35 -23.70 -3.24 -25.22
C GLN A 35 -24.25 -3.25 -23.80
N LEU A 36 -23.48 -2.82 -22.83
CA LEU A 36 -23.93 -2.70 -21.44
C LEU A 36 -24.90 -1.53 -21.30
N PHE A 37 -26.19 -1.83 -21.10
CA PHE A 37 -27.19 -0.80 -20.82
C PHE A 37 -27.18 -0.36 -19.38
N MET A 38 -27.25 -1.31 -18.44
CA MET A 38 -27.23 -1.04 -16.98
C MET A 38 -26.54 -2.19 -16.28
N GLY A 39 -25.60 -1.86 -15.38
CA GLY A 39 -24.91 -2.83 -14.53
C GLY A 39 -25.59 -3.00 -13.17
N GLN A 40 -25.33 -4.12 -12.50
CA GLN A 40 -25.60 -4.36 -11.08
C GLN A 40 -27.09 -4.23 -10.70
N LEU A 41 -27.96 -4.99 -11.36
CA LEU A 41 -29.35 -5.13 -10.93
C LEU A 41 -29.40 -5.79 -9.55
N SER A 42 -30.28 -5.29 -8.67
CA SER A 42 -30.60 -5.99 -7.43
C SER A 42 -31.36 -7.29 -7.75
N ASP A 43 -31.35 -8.26 -6.83
CA ASP A 43 -32.11 -9.50 -7.02
C ASP A 43 -33.59 -9.21 -7.25
N ARG A 44 -34.13 -8.19 -6.59
CA ARG A 44 -35.52 -7.76 -6.78
C ARG A 44 -35.74 -7.18 -8.19
N ASP A 45 -34.88 -6.25 -8.64
CA ASP A 45 -35.00 -5.65 -9.97
C ASP A 45 -34.80 -6.70 -11.05
N PHE A 46 -33.88 -7.65 -10.83
CA PHE A 46 -33.66 -8.79 -11.72
C PHE A 46 -34.91 -9.70 -11.85
N SER A 47 -35.51 -10.09 -10.72
CA SER A 47 -36.68 -10.96 -10.71
C SER A 47 -37.85 -10.30 -11.45
N VAL A 48 -38.16 -9.04 -11.15
CA VAL A 48 -39.21 -8.26 -11.81
C VAL A 48 -38.97 -8.11 -13.32
N PHE A 49 -37.71 -7.85 -13.69
CA PHE A 49 -37.34 -7.70 -15.10
C PHE A 49 -37.36 -9.03 -15.84
N GLN A 50 -36.92 -10.10 -15.22
CA GLN A 50 -36.87 -11.44 -15.83
C GLN A 50 -38.27 -11.96 -16.20
N GLU A 51 -39.27 -11.74 -15.36
CA GLU A 51 -40.66 -12.09 -15.65
C GLU A 51 -41.20 -11.39 -16.87
N LYS A 52 -40.74 -10.19 -17.21
CA LYS A 52 -41.21 -9.35 -18.31
C LYS A 52 -40.24 -9.31 -19.49
N MET A 53 -39.09 -9.98 -19.42
CA MET A 53 -38.03 -9.91 -20.41
C MET A 53 -38.49 -10.32 -21.82
N PHE A 54 -39.46 -11.23 -21.94
CA PHE A 54 -40.05 -11.65 -23.22
C PHE A 54 -40.70 -10.47 -23.98
N ARG A 55 -41.10 -9.41 -23.28
CA ARG A 55 -41.70 -8.19 -23.87
C ARG A 55 -40.68 -7.20 -24.41
N PHE A 56 -39.37 -7.41 -24.11
CA PHE A 56 -38.29 -6.48 -24.43
C PHE A 56 -37.23 -7.15 -25.32
N PRO A 57 -37.57 -7.51 -26.58
CA PRO A 57 -36.60 -8.13 -27.47
C PRO A 57 -35.39 -7.25 -27.69
N GLY A 58 -34.21 -7.84 -27.67
CA GLY A 58 -32.92 -7.13 -27.76
C GLY A 58 -32.26 -6.78 -26.43
N PHE A 59 -32.96 -6.98 -25.30
CA PHE A 59 -32.36 -6.87 -23.97
C PHE A 59 -32.12 -8.26 -23.37
N TYR A 60 -30.95 -8.44 -22.78
CA TYR A 60 -30.54 -9.71 -22.17
C TYR A 60 -29.93 -9.41 -20.79
N VAL A 61 -30.09 -10.37 -19.89
CA VAL A 61 -29.47 -10.32 -18.58
C VAL A 61 -28.28 -11.27 -18.54
N GLN A 62 -27.14 -10.75 -18.15
CA GLN A 62 -25.92 -11.52 -17.93
C GLN A 62 -25.61 -11.58 -16.44
N LYS A 63 -25.53 -12.76 -15.85
CA LYS A 63 -25.06 -12.96 -14.49
C LYS A 63 -23.56 -12.69 -14.42
N ARG A 64 -23.13 -11.97 -13.39
CA ARG A 64 -21.72 -11.73 -13.09
C ARG A 64 -21.48 -12.00 -11.61
N THR A 65 -20.31 -12.55 -11.31
CA THR A 65 -19.83 -12.64 -9.91
C THR A 65 -19.46 -11.27 -9.41
N VAL A 66 -19.89 -10.96 -8.20
CA VAL A 66 -19.55 -9.73 -7.50
C VAL A 66 -18.68 -10.10 -6.30
N ARG A 67 -17.68 -9.28 -5.98
CA ARG A 67 -16.86 -9.50 -4.81
C ARG A 67 -17.69 -9.26 -3.54
N GLU A 68 -17.55 -10.15 -2.57
CA GLU A 68 -18.16 -10.03 -1.25
C GLU A 68 -17.06 -9.99 -0.19
N TYR A 69 -17.21 -9.10 0.78
CA TYR A 69 -16.30 -8.97 1.92
C TYR A 69 -17.01 -9.41 3.19
N THR A 70 -16.55 -10.48 3.82
CA THR A 70 -17.16 -11.06 5.02
C THR A 70 -17.04 -10.11 6.22
N TYR A 71 -15.91 -9.40 6.33
CA TYR A 71 -15.59 -8.55 7.47
C TYR A 71 -15.58 -7.07 7.08
N PRO A 72 -16.00 -6.16 8.00
CA PRO A 72 -15.94 -4.71 7.77
C PRO A 72 -14.54 -4.11 7.98
N TYR A 73 -13.51 -4.90 7.96
CA TYR A 73 -12.13 -4.55 8.31
C TYR A 73 -11.17 -4.72 7.13
N ALA A 74 -9.95 -4.21 7.29
CA ALA A 74 -8.84 -4.35 6.35
C ALA A 74 -9.07 -3.73 4.97
N ALA A 75 -9.92 -2.71 4.84
CA ALA A 75 -10.28 -2.12 3.56
C ALA A 75 -9.07 -1.69 2.72
N HIS A 76 -8.04 -1.09 3.33
CA HIS A 76 -6.84 -0.64 2.63
C HIS A 76 -5.95 -1.79 2.13
N VAL A 77 -6.04 -2.95 2.79
CA VAL A 77 -5.29 -4.14 2.41
C VAL A 77 -6.05 -4.92 1.35
N LEU A 78 -7.32 -5.22 1.60
CA LEU A 78 -8.17 -5.94 0.65
C LEU A 78 -8.32 -5.15 -0.64
N GLY A 79 -8.58 -3.86 -0.53
CA GLY A 79 -8.86 -3.00 -1.66
C GLY A 79 -10.31 -3.13 -2.12
N ASP A 80 -10.55 -2.82 -3.38
CA ASP A 80 -11.85 -2.89 -4.00
C ASP A 80 -11.77 -3.20 -5.50
N VAL A 81 -12.87 -3.71 -6.03
CA VAL A 81 -13.04 -4.04 -7.44
C VAL A 81 -13.98 -3.02 -8.08
N GLY A 82 -13.61 -2.48 -9.22
CA GLY A 82 -14.41 -1.50 -9.95
C GLY A 82 -14.51 -1.81 -11.43
N GLU A 83 -15.45 -1.17 -12.12
CA GLU A 83 -15.54 -1.27 -13.56
C GLU A 83 -14.28 -0.75 -14.24
N VAL A 84 -13.87 -1.41 -15.32
CA VAL A 84 -12.71 -1.00 -16.12
C VAL A 84 -12.91 0.38 -16.71
N SER A 85 -11.83 1.14 -16.77
CA SER A 85 -11.76 2.40 -17.51
C SER A 85 -11.31 2.15 -18.95
N GLN A 86 -11.39 3.16 -19.80
CA GLN A 86 -10.88 3.08 -21.17
C GLN A 86 -9.37 2.77 -21.16
N SER A 87 -8.59 3.36 -20.25
CA SER A 87 -7.17 3.07 -20.13
C SER A 87 -6.89 1.63 -19.72
N ASP A 88 -7.69 1.04 -18.81
CA ASP A 88 -7.52 -0.36 -18.42
C ASP A 88 -7.73 -1.31 -19.62
N ILE A 89 -8.65 -0.96 -20.54
CA ILE A 89 -8.92 -1.75 -21.76
C ILE A 89 -7.79 -1.59 -22.78
N GLU A 90 -7.21 -0.40 -22.90
CA GLU A 90 -6.08 -0.14 -23.81
C GLU A 90 -4.79 -0.82 -23.32
N ASP A 91 -4.62 -0.95 -21.99
CA ASP A 91 -3.44 -1.55 -21.38
C ASP A 91 -3.45 -3.09 -21.38
N ASP A 92 -4.62 -3.75 -21.43
CA ASP A 92 -4.75 -5.21 -21.39
C ASP A 92 -5.98 -5.69 -22.20
N ASP A 93 -5.72 -6.38 -23.31
CA ASP A 93 -6.74 -6.96 -24.22
C ASP A 93 -7.69 -7.96 -23.56
N TYR A 94 -7.39 -8.39 -22.34
CA TYR A 94 -8.27 -9.24 -21.55
C TYR A 94 -9.59 -8.54 -21.23
N TYR A 95 -9.58 -7.21 -21.05
CA TYR A 95 -10.71 -6.44 -20.59
C TYR A 95 -11.58 -5.92 -21.72
N GLN A 96 -12.88 -5.87 -21.43
CA GLN A 96 -13.90 -5.29 -22.30
C GLN A 96 -14.77 -4.34 -21.47
N ALA A 97 -15.43 -3.40 -22.13
CA ALA A 97 -16.36 -2.49 -21.47
C ALA A 97 -17.38 -3.24 -20.60
N GLY A 98 -17.51 -2.83 -19.34
CA GLY A 98 -18.34 -3.46 -18.33
C GLY A 98 -17.70 -4.61 -17.56
N ASP A 99 -16.44 -4.95 -17.83
CA ASP A 99 -15.67 -5.85 -16.97
C ASP A 99 -15.25 -5.15 -15.66
N TYR A 100 -14.81 -5.93 -14.71
CA TYR A 100 -14.33 -5.46 -13.42
C TYR A 100 -12.84 -5.75 -13.26
N ILE A 101 -12.14 -4.84 -12.57
CA ILE A 101 -10.71 -4.92 -12.29
C ILE A 101 -10.45 -4.47 -10.86
N GLY A 102 -9.45 -5.03 -10.20
CA GLY A 102 -8.97 -4.57 -8.90
C GLY A 102 -8.43 -3.13 -8.99
N LYS A 103 -8.94 -2.24 -8.15
CA LYS A 103 -8.57 -0.82 -8.16
C LYS A 103 -7.55 -0.48 -7.07
N LEU A 104 -7.64 -1.12 -5.92
CA LEU A 104 -6.77 -0.90 -4.76
C LEU A 104 -6.39 -2.23 -4.10
N GLY A 105 -5.45 -2.19 -3.16
CA GLY A 105 -5.09 -3.32 -2.29
C GLY A 105 -4.61 -4.56 -3.03
N ILE A 106 -4.85 -5.72 -2.42
CA ILE A 106 -4.52 -7.03 -3.01
C ILE A 106 -5.35 -7.32 -4.27
N GLU A 107 -6.58 -6.79 -4.36
CA GLU A 107 -7.40 -6.91 -5.56
C GLU A 107 -6.67 -6.35 -6.79
N LYS A 108 -5.95 -5.24 -6.64
CA LYS A 108 -5.15 -4.64 -7.72
C LYS A 108 -3.83 -5.37 -7.93
N PHE A 109 -3.11 -5.69 -6.85
CA PHE A 109 -1.77 -6.25 -6.96
C PHE A 109 -1.78 -7.68 -7.54
N TYR A 110 -2.76 -8.48 -7.11
CA TYR A 110 -2.95 -9.86 -7.54
C TYR A 110 -4.07 -10.03 -8.56
N GLU A 111 -4.41 -8.98 -9.32
CA GLU A 111 -5.49 -9.01 -10.30
C GLU A 111 -5.36 -10.18 -11.27
N LYS A 112 -4.17 -10.44 -11.80
CA LYS A 112 -3.93 -11.53 -12.76
C LYS A 112 -4.21 -12.92 -12.17
N GLN A 113 -3.93 -13.11 -10.88
CA GLN A 113 -4.21 -14.35 -10.16
C GLN A 113 -5.70 -14.48 -9.83
N LEU A 114 -6.34 -13.36 -9.46
CA LEU A 114 -7.73 -13.34 -8.97
C LEU A 114 -8.78 -13.37 -10.07
N ARG A 115 -8.48 -12.79 -11.26
CA ARG A 115 -9.46 -12.62 -12.33
C ARG A 115 -9.83 -13.93 -13.06
N GLY A 116 -8.95 -14.96 -13.04
CA GLY A 116 -9.11 -16.20 -13.79
C GLY A 116 -9.05 -16.03 -15.31
N GLU A 117 -9.64 -16.96 -16.04
CA GLU A 117 -9.72 -16.94 -17.50
C GLU A 117 -11.17 -16.92 -17.97
N LYS A 118 -11.48 -16.06 -18.93
CA LYS A 118 -12.82 -15.97 -19.52
C LYS A 118 -13.13 -17.21 -20.35
N GLY A 119 -14.31 -17.75 -20.17
CA GLY A 119 -14.87 -18.73 -21.09
C GLY A 119 -15.29 -18.08 -22.42
N VAL A 120 -15.35 -18.86 -23.47
CA VAL A 120 -15.80 -18.44 -24.80
C VAL A 120 -16.88 -19.37 -25.29
N LYS A 121 -18.04 -18.83 -25.72
CA LYS A 121 -19.08 -19.56 -26.43
C LYS A 121 -19.16 -19.04 -27.85
N ILE A 122 -19.10 -19.96 -28.83
CA ILE A 122 -19.24 -19.65 -30.25
C ILE A 122 -20.67 -19.93 -30.68
N MET A 123 -21.37 -18.85 -31.06
CA MET A 123 -22.81 -18.94 -31.39
C MET A 123 -23.04 -18.69 -32.89
N LEU A 124 -23.94 -19.45 -33.49
CA LEU A 124 -24.45 -19.17 -34.82
C LEU A 124 -25.45 -18.02 -34.79
N ARG A 125 -25.32 -17.08 -35.71
CA ARG A 125 -26.26 -15.97 -35.90
C ARG A 125 -26.83 -15.99 -37.33
N ASP A 126 -28.08 -15.64 -37.48
CA ASP A 126 -28.69 -15.41 -38.79
C ASP A 126 -28.28 -14.00 -39.33
N ALA A 127 -28.72 -13.73 -40.58
CA ALA A 127 -28.46 -12.44 -41.23
C ALA A 127 -29.07 -11.21 -40.49
N HIS A 128 -30.02 -11.47 -39.58
CA HIS A 128 -30.65 -10.43 -38.75
C HIS A 128 -30.00 -10.33 -37.35
N GLY A 129 -28.90 -11.07 -37.10
CA GLY A 129 -28.17 -11.06 -35.84
C GLY A 129 -28.80 -11.90 -34.72
N ARG A 130 -29.83 -12.70 -34.99
CA ARG A 130 -30.48 -13.54 -34.00
C ARG A 130 -29.68 -14.82 -33.77
N ILE A 131 -29.51 -15.19 -32.50
CA ILE A 131 -28.81 -16.42 -32.10
C ILE A 131 -29.65 -17.64 -32.48
N GLN A 132 -29.08 -18.54 -33.30
CA GLN A 132 -29.72 -19.77 -33.79
C GLN A 132 -29.28 -21.03 -33.01
N GLY A 133 -28.19 -20.93 -32.22
CA GLY A 133 -27.65 -22.03 -31.42
C GLY A 133 -26.12 -21.98 -31.28
N SER A 134 -25.57 -23.03 -30.66
CA SER A 134 -24.11 -23.15 -30.52
C SER A 134 -23.47 -23.65 -31.81
N TYR A 135 -22.36 -23.09 -32.22
CA TYR A 135 -21.59 -23.57 -33.37
C TYR A 135 -21.03 -24.97 -33.07
N GLN A 136 -21.21 -25.90 -34.02
CA GLN A 136 -20.78 -27.30 -33.89
C GLN A 136 -21.16 -27.95 -32.53
N ASN A 137 -22.37 -27.66 -32.02
CA ASN A 137 -22.84 -28.14 -30.71
C ASN A 137 -21.90 -27.83 -29.55
N GLY A 138 -21.21 -26.68 -29.61
CA GLY A 138 -20.33 -26.21 -28.53
C GLY A 138 -18.97 -26.92 -28.45
N LYS A 139 -18.56 -27.69 -29.47
CA LYS A 139 -17.24 -28.37 -29.46
C LYS A 139 -16.05 -27.44 -29.34
N LEU A 140 -16.17 -26.21 -29.80
CA LEU A 140 -15.12 -25.19 -29.75
C LEU A 140 -15.30 -24.20 -28.56
N ASP A 141 -16.30 -24.41 -27.71
CA ASP A 141 -16.50 -23.61 -26.51
C ASP A 141 -15.35 -23.84 -25.51
N ARG A 142 -14.89 -22.80 -24.90
CA ARG A 142 -13.93 -22.87 -23.79
C ARG A 142 -14.63 -22.54 -22.48
N LYS A 143 -14.49 -23.41 -21.48
CA LYS A 143 -15.03 -23.14 -20.13
C LYS A 143 -14.22 -22.06 -19.43
N PRO A 144 -14.86 -21.20 -18.62
CA PRO A 144 -14.10 -20.24 -17.77
C PRO A 144 -13.30 -20.99 -16.73
N VAL A 145 -12.12 -20.45 -16.39
CA VAL A 145 -11.27 -20.95 -15.30
C VAL A 145 -11.34 -19.93 -14.16
N ALA A 146 -11.69 -20.41 -12.96
CA ALA A 146 -11.72 -19.56 -11.78
C ALA A 146 -10.33 -19.03 -11.41
N GLY A 147 -10.29 -17.84 -10.86
CA GLY A 147 -9.05 -17.26 -10.29
C GLY A 147 -8.51 -18.10 -9.13
N LYS A 148 -7.28 -17.79 -8.74
CA LYS A 148 -6.56 -18.51 -7.66
C LYS A 148 -6.96 -17.99 -6.30
N ASP A 149 -6.99 -18.88 -5.32
CA ASP A 149 -7.18 -18.52 -3.92
C ASP A 149 -5.88 -17.90 -3.37
N LEU A 150 -6.01 -16.81 -2.62
CA LEU A 150 -4.93 -16.18 -1.87
C LEU A 150 -5.12 -16.45 -0.37
N THR A 151 -4.06 -16.91 0.30
CA THR A 151 -4.02 -16.99 1.76
C THR A 151 -3.23 -15.80 2.29
N LEU A 152 -3.87 -14.99 3.15
CA LEU A 152 -3.24 -13.81 3.73
C LEU A 152 -2.52 -14.14 5.04
N GLY A 153 -1.47 -13.38 5.34
CA GLY A 153 -0.80 -13.36 6.65
C GLY A 153 -1.62 -12.64 7.73
N LEU A 154 -2.64 -11.87 7.35
CA LEU A 154 -3.45 -11.08 8.27
C LEU A 154 -4.19 -11.93 9.31
N ASP A 155 -4.05 -11.55 10.59
CA ASP A 155 -4.94 -11.99 11.65
C ASP A 155 -6.12 -11.02 11.75
N VAL A 156 -7.32 -11.50 11.41
CA VAL A 156 -8.52 -10.66 11.37
C VAL A 156 -8.90 -10.11 12.75
N LYS A 157 -8.59 -10.83 13.84
CA LYS A 157 -8.86 -10.36 15.21
C LYS A 157 -7.91 -9.24 15.60
N LEU A 158 -6.63 -9.37 15.25
CA LEU A 158 -5.62 -8.35 15.47
C LEU A 158 -5.91 -7.10 14.63
N GLN A 159 -6.31 -7.28 13.37
CA GLN A 159 -6.72 -6.19 12.48
C GLN A 159 -7.92 -5.44 13.05
N ALA A 160 -8.97 -6.15 13.46
CA ALA A 160 -10.17 -5.57 14.06
C ALA A 160 -9.86 -4.82 15.37
N LEU A 161 -8.97 -5.37 16.21
CA LEU A 161 -8.50 -4.69 17.41
C LEU A 161 -7.80 -3.37 17.07
N GLY A 162 -6.87 -3.41 16.11
CA GLY A 162 -6.12 -2.23 15.68
C GLY A 162 -7.05 -1.13 15.12
N GLU A 163 -8.03 -1.48 14.29
CA GLU A 163 -9.00 -0.52 13.75
C GLU A 163 -9.86 0.11 14.87
N ARG A 164 -10.27 -0.69 15.86
CA ARG A 164 -11.00 -0.19 17.03
C ARG A 164 -10.14 0.76 17.88
N LEU A 165 -8.87 0.45 18.12
CA LEU A 165 -7.96 1.30 18.90
C LEU A 165 -7.66 2.63 18.23
N LEU A 166 -7.72 2.69 16.90
CA LEU A 166 -7.54 3.92 16.11
C LEU A 166 -8.84 4.64 15.80
N GLN A 167 -9.98 4.15 16.26
CA GLN A 167 -11.26 4.83 16.04
C GLN A 167 -11.22 6.27 16.60
N GLY A 168 -11.62 7.24 15.76
CA GLY A 168 -11.58 8.67 16.11
C GLY A 168 -10.18 9.29 16.09
N LYS A 169 -9.15 8.56 15.65
CA LYS A 169 -7.77 9.03 15.56
C LYS A 169 -7.28 8.98 14.09
N ILE A 170 -6.24 9.76 13.79
CA ILE A 170 -5.52 9.68 12.51
C ILE A 170 -4.19 8.98 12.77
N GLY A 171 -3.93 7.89 12.07
CA GLY A 171 -2.69 7.15 12.27
C GLY A 171 -2.67 5.80 11.57
N SER A 172 -1.69 4.99 11.96
CA SER A 172 -1.47 3.67 11.40
C SER A 172 -0.90 2.71 12.46
N ILE A 173 -1.27 1.43 12.35
CA ILE A 173 -0.66 0.31 13.10
C ILE A 173 -0.20 -0.72 12.07
N VAL A 174 1.05 -1.16 12.17
CA VAL A 174 1.62 -2.24 11.36
C VAL A 174 2.24 -3.27 12.28
N ALA A 175 1.85 -4.54 12.13
CA ALA A 175 2.42 -5.68 12.83
C ALA A 175 3.00 -6.67 11.82
N ILE A 176 4.27 -7.05 12.01
CA ILE A 176 5.00 -7.95 11.12
C ILE A 176 5.50 -9.13 11.94
N ASP A 177 5.36 -10.35 11.42
CA ASP A 177 6.10 -11.52 11.96
C ASP A 177 7.56 -11.44 11.46
N PRO A 178 8.53 -11.22 12.33
CA PRO A 178 9.92 -11.06 11.90
C PRO A 178 10.50 -12.33 11.28
N ARG A 179 9.95 -13.51 11.58
CA ARG A 179 10.45 -14.80 11.11
C ARG A 179 10.14 -15.05 9.63
N THR A 180 9.08 -14.45 9.12
CA THR A 180 8.56 -14.71 7.76
C THR A 180 8.43 -13.44 6.92
N GLY A 181 8.22 -12.28 7.54
CA GLY A 181 7.84 -11.03 6.87
C GLY A 181 6.33 -10.89 6.68
N ASP A 182 5.52 -11.87 7.12
CA ASP A 182 4.06 -11.77 7.05
C ASP A 182 3.56 -10.52 7.79
N VAL A 183 2.72 -9.74 7.12
CA VAL A 183 1.99 -8.65 7.75
C VAL A 183 0.77 -9.22 8.47
N LEU A 184 0.81 -9.22 9.81
CA LEU A 184 -0.27 -9.75 10.65
C LEU A 184 -1.42 -8.75 10.84
N ALA A 185 -1.11 -7.45 10.79
CA ALA A 185 -2.09 -6.38 10.79
C ALA A 185 -1.53 -5.15 10.08
N MET A 186 -2.38 -4.47 9.32
CA MET A 186 -2.06 -3.20 8.67
C MET A 186 -3.29 -2.29 8.73
N VAL A 187 -3.28 -1.40 9.70
CA VAL A 187 -4.38 -0.48 9.98
C VAL A 187 -4.02 0.92 9.52
N SER A 188 -4.92 1.54 8.78
CA SER A 188 -4.86 2.96 8.41
C SER A 188 -6.15 3.62 8.86
N SER A 189 -6.07 4.70 9.64
CA SER A 189 -7.21 5.43 10.14
C SER A 189 -7.16 6.91 9.72
N PRO A 190 -8.31 7.51 9.32
CA PRO A 190 -9.63 6.90 9.21
C PRO A 190 -9.69 5.78 8.20
N SER A 191 -10.48 4.74 8.52
CA SER A 191 -10.76 3.61 7.64
C SER A 191 -12.17 3.71 7.07
N TYR A 192 -12.56 2.73 6.28
CA TYR A 192 -13.90 2.57 5.75
C TYR A 192 -14.28 1.09 5.70
N ASP A 193 -15.57 0.80 5.60
CA ASP A 193 -16.07 -0.57 5.46
C ASP A 193 -15.97 -1.00 3.97
N PRO A 194 -15.15 -2.02 3.62
CA PRO A 194 -14.98 -2.46 2.24
C PRO A 194 -16.28 -2.94 1.60
N ARG A 195 -17.23 -3.45 2.39
CA ARG A 195 -18.55 -3.92 1.92
C ARG A 195 -19.37 -2.80 1.29
N ARG A 196 -19.07 -1.53 1.60
CA ARG A 196 -19.73 -0.35 1.03
C ARG A 196 -19.21 0.04 -0.36
N LEU A 197 -18.06 -0.51 -0.75
CA LEU A 197 -17.47 -0.31 -2.08
C LEU A 197 -17.82 -1.43 -3.07
N VAL A 198 -18.94 -2.10 -2.85
CA VAL A 198 -19.48 -3.16 -3.71
C VAL A 198 -20.84 -2.74 -4.28
N GLY A 199 -21.14 -3.20 -5.49
CA GLY A 199 -22.46 -3.03 -6.09
C GLY A 199 -22.78 -1.59 -6.52
N ARG A 200 -24.07 -1.30 -6.72
CA ARG A 200 -24.61 -0.03 -7.25
C ARG A 200 -24.16 1.22 -6.50
N ASN A 201 -23.93 1.09 -5.21
CA ASN A 201 -23.55 2.21 -4.35
C ASN A 201 -22.06 2.55 -4.39
N ARG A 202 -21.21 1.70 -5.03
CA ARG A 202 -19.76 1.87 -5.06
C ARG A 202 -19.33 3.26 -5.55
N GLY A 203 -19.85 3.70 -6.68
CA GLY A 203 -19.47 5.00 -7.25
C GLY A 203 -19.82 6.18 -6.35
N LYS A 204 -21.03 6.15 -5.73
CA LYS A 204 -21.47 7.17 -4.80
C LYS A 204 -20.61 7.18 -3.53
N MET A 205 -20.31 6.00 -2.99
CA MET A 205 -19.49 5.85 -1.78
C MET A 205 -18.04 6.26 -2.07
N HIS A 206 -17.45 5.82 -3.18
CA HIS A 206 -16.09 6.20 -3.58
C HIS A 206 -15.98 7.73 -3.75
N LYS A 207 -16.96 8.36 -4.38
CA LYS A 207 -17.00 9.83 -4.50
C LYS A 207 -17.03 10.50 -3.12
N TRP A 208 -17.84 10.00 -2.19
CA TRP A 208 -17.90 10.53 -0.82
C TRP A 208 -16.56 10.34 -0.08
N LEU A 209 -15.94 9.16 -0.17
CA LEU A 209 -14.64 8.88 0.46
C LEU A 209 -13.51 9.75 -0.14
N SER A 210 -13.52 9.96 -1.47
CA SER A 210 -12.48 10.74 -2.15
C SER A 210 -12.53 12.24 -1.83
N HIS A 211 -13.72 12.79 -1.53
CA HIS A 211 -13.89 14.19 -1.14
C HIS A 211 -13.80 14.42 0.37
N ASN A 212 -13.64 13.35 1.15
CA ASN A 212 -13.53 13.49 2.59
C ASN A 212 -12.17 14.12 2.97
N PRO A 213 -12.15 15.25 3.73
CA PRO A 213 -10.92 15.95 4.10
C PRO A 213 -9.95 15.09 4.93
N TRP A 214 -10.45 14.10 5.64
CA TRP A 214 -9.65 13.16 6.43
C TRP A 214 -8.98 12.05 5.60
N LYS A 215 -9.21 12.03 4.28
CA LYS A 215 -8.58 11.12 3.30
C LYS A 215 -8.66 9.64 3.73
N PRO A 216 -9.84 9.06 3.90
CA PRO A 216 -9.99 7.67 4.34
C PRO A 216 -9.48 6.64 3.30
N LEU A 217 -9.37 6.99 2.02
CA LEU A 217 -8.78 6.11 0.99
C LEU A 217 -7.25 6.02 1.07
N LEU A 218 -6.59 6.92 1.81
CA LEU A 218 -5.13 6.90 1.94
C LEU A 218 -4.69 5.76 2.86
N ASN A 219 -3.92 4.82 2.33
CA ASN A 219 -3.25 3.81 3.15
C ASN A 219 -2.02 4.42 3.85
N ARG A 220 -2.22 4.94 5.06
CA ARG A 220 -1.18 5.62 5.82
C ARG A 220 -0.02 4.71 6.19
N SER A 221 -0.24 3.40 6.24
CA SER A 221 0.80 2.43 6.60
C SER A 221 1.96 2.42 5.60
N ILE A 222 1.65 2.61 4.31
CA ILE A 222 2.63 2.53 3.21
C ILE A 222 2.77 3.83 2.41
N GLN A 223 1.82 4.77 2.55
CA GLN A 223 1.80 6.03 1.80
C GLN A 223 2.06 7.25 2.68
N GLY A 224 1.73 7.17 3.98
CA GLY A 224 2.04 8.22 4.94
C GLY A 224 3.56 8.29 5.16
N GLN A 225 4.11 9.51 5.17
CA GLN A 225 5.53 9.75 5.40
C GLN A 225 5.66 10.71 6.57
N TYR A 226 6.28 10.24 7.64
CA TYR A 226 6.35 10.96 8.92
C TYR A 226 7.78 10.98 9.44
N PRO A 227 8.21 12.02 10.18
CA PRO A 227 9.43 11.96 10.97
C PRO A 227 9.32 10.77 11.96
N PRO A 228 10.26 9.82 11.94
CA PRO A 228 10.17 8.63 12.79
C PRO A 228 10.39 8.95 14.28
N GLY A 229 10.99 10.08 14.60
CA GLY A 229 11.29 10.48 15.96
C GLY A 229 12.20 9.46 16.68
N SER A 230 12.00 9.29 17.96
CA SER A 230 12.90 8.50 18.82
C SER A 230 12.96 7.00 18.46
N THR A 231 12.03 6.45 17.70
CA THR A 231 12.14 5.08 17.18
C THR A 231 13.36 4.90 16.28
N PHE A 232 13.80 5.99 15.63
CA PHE A 232 14.95 6.03 14.76
C PHE A 232 16.30 5.92 15.52
N LYS A 233 16.33 6.20 16.83
CA LYS A 233 17.55 6.16 17.65
C LYS A 233 18.19 4.77 17.70
N THR A 234 17.39 3.72 17.61
CA THR A 234 17.92 2.35 17.56
C THR A 234 18.77 2.10 16.31
N SER A 235 18.35 2.61 15.15
CA SER A 235 19.17 2.54 13.91
C SER A 235 20.46 3.35 14.03
N GLN A 236 20.42 4.47 14.75
CA GLN A 236 21.61 5.28 15.03
C GLN A 236 22.59 4.54 15.94
N ALA A 237 22.10 3.92 17.03
CA ALA A 237 22.90 3.10 17.93
C ALA A 237 23.66 2.00 17.20
N LEU A 238 22.94 1.24 16.36
CA LEU A 238 23.53 0.16 15.53
C LEU A 238 24.62 0.68 14.60
N THR A 239 24.39 1.84 13.99
CA THR A 239 25.34 2.49 13.10
C THR A 239 26.59 2.95 13.86
N TYR A 240 26.41 3.66 14.99
CA TYR A 240 27.54 4.19 15.78
C TYR A 240 28.39 3.08 16.39
N LEU A 241 27.76 2.00 16.91
CA LEU A 241 28.46 0.83 17.41
C LEU A 241 29.27 0.14 16.31
N THR A 242 28.66 -0.08 15.15
CA THR A 242 29.34 -0.76 14.04
C THR A 242 30.50 0.06 13.51
N GLU A 243 30.35 1.36 13.41
CA GLU A 243 31.41 2.28 13.00
C GLU A 243 32.44 2.55 14.10
N GLY A 244 32.27 2.02 15.31
CA GLY A 244 33.20 2.26 16.42
C GLY A 244 33.24 3.74 16.87
N ILE A 245 32.18 4.48 16.61
CA ILE A 245 32.01 5.85 17.12
C ILE A 245 31.73 5.81 18.62
N ILE A 246 31.00 4.79 19.04
CA ILE A 246 30.69 4.51 20.45
C ILE A 246 30.97 3.05 20.78
N THR A 247 31.10 2.77 22.06
CA THR A 247 31.01 1.45 22.68
C THR A 247 29.80 1.42 23.61
N PRO A 248 29.33 0.27 24.10
CA PRO A 248 28.25 0.23 25.08
C PRO A 248 28.51 1.08 26.36
N GLY A 249 29.77 1.22 26.75
CA GLY A 249 30.18 2.04 27.90
C GLY A 249 30.47 3.49 27.58
N THR A 250 30.40 3.92 26.32
CA THR A 250 30.62 5.32 25.96
C THR A 250 29.52 6.19 26.57
N ALA A 251 29.90 7.18 27.38
CA ALA A 251 28.97 8.10 28.02
C ALA A 251 29.14 9.53 27.48
N PHE A 252 28.04 10.21 27.23
CA PHE A 252 27.99 11.59 26.80
C PHE A 252 27.26 12.48 27.82
N PRO A 253 27.67 13.73 27.98
CA PRO A 253 26.95 14.67 28.82
C PRO A 253 25.60 15.06 28.19
N CYS A 254 24.58 15.20 29.03
CA CYS A 254 23.28 15.70 28.63
C CYS A 254 22.70 16.58 29.74
N ASN A 255 22.97 17.84 29.72
CA ASN A 255 22.39 18.83 30.62
C ASN A 255 21.15 19.42 29.96
N HIS A 256 20.03 18.73 30.14
CA HIS A 256 18.75 19.02 29.48
C HIS A 256 18.81 19.09 27.93
N GLY A 257 19.82 18.49 27.31
CA GLY A 257 19.95 18.44 25.86
C GLY A 257 21.38 18.42 25.34
N PHE A 258 21.49 18.51 24.03
CA PHE A 258 22.76 18.76 23.32
C PHE A 258 22.95 20.26 23.18
N SER A 259 24.05 20.79 23.66
CA SER A 259 24.39 22.19 23.50
C SER A 259 25.83 22.32 23.04
N TYR A 260 26.03 22.87 21.84
CA TYR A 260 27.36 23.07 21.28
C TYR A 260 27.38 24.20 20.24
N LYS A 261 28.32 25.10 20.33
CA LYS A 261 28.52 26.25 19.41
C LYS A 261 27.22 27.03 19.10
N GLY A 262 26.43 27.32 20.12
CA GLY A 262 25.19 28.09 19.97
C GLY A 262 23.97 27.29 19.51
N LEU A 263 24.14 26.04 19.13
CA LEU A 263 23.02 25.16 18.81
C LEU A 263 22.57 24.40 20.05
N HIS A 264 21.26 24.37 20.29
CA HIS A 264 20.63 23.60 21.36
C HIS A 264 19.53 22.67 20.83
N VAL A 265 19.59 21.39 21.24
CA VAL A 265 18.52 20.40 21.00
C VAL A 265 18.06 19.89 22.37
N GLY A 266 16.88 20.28 22.78
CA GLY A 266 16.34 19.96 24.11
C GLY A 266 16.17 18.46 24.39
N CYS A 267 16.31 18.09 25.66
CA CYS A 267 16.02 16.74 26.18
C CYS A 267 15.27 16.86 27.51
N HIS A 268 14.56 15.82 27.88
CA HIS A 268 13.94 15.72 29.21
C HIS A 268 14.98 15.37 30.28
N GLY A 269 14.59 15.53 31.56
CA GLY A 269 15.49 15.27 32.70
C GLY A 269 15.82 13.78 32.88
N HIS A 270 17.10 13.49 33.04
CA HIS A 270 17.66 12.19 33.41
C HIS A 270 19.09 12.37 33.95
N PRO A 271 19.72 11.37 34.59
CA PRO A 271 21.10 11.45 35.02
C PRO A 271 22.08 11.75 33.89
N SER A 272 23.16 12.47 34.21
CA SER A 272 24.24 12.85 33.28
C SER A 272 25.62 12.69 33.96
N PRO A 273 26.63 12.15 33.23
CA PRO A 273 26.61 11.65 31.86
C PRO A 273 25.79 10.36 31.72
N ILE A 274 25.40 10.00 30.48
CA ILE A 274 24.56 8.86 30.22
C ILE A 274 25.20 7.92 29.18
N ALA A 275 25.14 6.60 29.42
CA ALA A 275 25.65 5.58 28.51
C ALA A 275 24.54 5.04 27.60
N LEU A 276 24.90 4.19 26.61
CA LEU A 276 24.03 3.80 25.51
C LEU A 276 22.69 3.16 25.97
N VAL A 277 22.72 2.19 26.87
CA VAL A 277 21.51 1.47 27.32
C VAL A 277 20.53 2.44 27.98
N ASP A 278 21.03 3.26 28.90
CA ASP A 278 20.23 4.28 29.58
C ASP A 278 19.76 5.37 28.61
N ALA A 279 20.60 5.74 27.62
CA ALA A 279 20.22 6.70 26.59
C ALA A 279 19.10 6.21 25.67
N ILE A 280 19.01 4.89 25.40
CA ILE A 280 17.89 4.30 24.68
C ILE A 280 16.65 4.25 25.59
N SER A 281 16.77 3.76 26.81
CA SER A 281 15.65 3.58 27.75
C SER A 281 14.99 4.92 28.12
N THR A 282 15.79 5.95 28.33
CA THR A 282 15.33 7.33 28.61
C THR A 282 15.09 8.15 27.35
N SER A 283 15.36 7.59 26.17
CA SER A 283 15.24 8.33 24.88
C SER A 283 16.03 9.65 24.84
N CYS A 284 17.28 9.65 25.32
CA CYS A 284 18.12 10.83 25.42
C CYS A 284 18.44 11.43 24.03
N ASN A 285 18.02 12.68 23.78
CA ASN A 285 18.36 13.38 22.54
C ASN A 285 19.85 13.77 22.51
N GLY A 286 20.40 14.23 23.64
CA GLY A 286 21.80 14.67 23.75
C GLY A 286 22.76 13.56 23.32
N TYR A 287 22.57 12.33 23.81
CA TYR A 287 23.41 11.19 23.45
C TYR A 287 23.50 10.95 21.95
N PHE A 288 22.36 10.88 21.29
CA PHE A 288 22.32 10.59 19.84
C PHE A 288 22.81 11.75 19.00
N CYS A 289 22.61 12.99 19.45
CA CYS A 289 23.22 14.17 18.83
C CYS A 289 24.75 14.11 18.90
N TRP A 290 25.34 13.82 20.05
CA TRP A 290 26.79 13.66 20.19
C TRP A 290 27.31 12.54 19.28
N GLY A 291 26.64 11.38 19.24
CA GLY A 291 27.03 10.27 18.37
C GLY A 291 27.09 10.68 16.89
N LEU A 292 26.05 11.36 16.36
CA LEU A 292 26.06 11.84 15.00
C LEU A 292 27.12 12.92 14.76
N TYR A 293 27.24 13.87 15.67
CA TYR A 293 28.23 14.92 15.57
C TYR A 293 29.64 14.34 15.42
N TYR A 294 30.02 13.38 16.28
CA TYR A 294 31.30 12.70 16.19
C TYR A 294 31.46 11.85 14.94
N MET A 295 30.42 11.20 14.49
CA MET A 295 30.45 10.42 13.25
C MET A 295 30.69 11.31 12.03
N ILE A 296 29.85 12.33 11.82
CA ILE A 296 29.93 13.19 10.63
C ILE A 296 31.22 14.06 10.66
N GLY A 297 31.65 14.45 11.84
CA GLY A 297 32.87 15.25 12.04
C GLY A 297 34.17 14.46 11.96
N ASN A 298 34.14 13.12 11.85
CA ASN A 298 35.33 12.26 11.89
C ASN A 298 36.08 12.25 10.55
N ARG A 299 36.74 13.37 10.23
CA ARG A 299 37.53 13.49 9.00
C ARG A 299 38.70 12.52 8.93
N LYS A 300 39.27 12.11 10.09
CA LYS A 300 40.37 11.14 10.12
C LYS A 300 39.91 9.79 9.57
N LYS A 301 38.67 9.38 9.85
CA LYS A 301 38.12 8.09 9.40
C LYS A 301 37.54 8.20 7.99
N TYR A 302 36.77 9.25 7.68
CA TYR A 302 36.00 9.33 6.44
C TYR A 302 36.58 10.28 5.38
N GLY A 303 37.57 11.09 5.72
CA GLY A 303 38.19 12.10 4.83
C GLY A 303 37.35 13.38 4.74
N SER A 304 36.02 13.27 4.53
CA SER A 304 35.13 14.43 4.40
C SER A 304 33.78 14.17 5.10
N VAL A 305 33.02 15.25 5.34
CA VAL A 305 31.66 15.18 5.88
C VAL A 305 30.70 14.51 4.87
N GLN A 306 30.93 14.68 3.58
CA GLN A 306 30.17 14.06 2.49
C GLN A 306 30.30 12.54 2.51
N ASN A 307 31.53 12.05 2.69
CA ASN A 307 31.79 10.61 2.79
C ASN A 307 31.19 10.03 4.07
N ALA A 308 31.31 10.70 5.21
CA ALA A 308 30.69 10.29 6.46
C ALA A 308 29.16 10.17 6.33
N MET A 309 28.54 11.16 5.67
CA MET A 309 27.10 11.16 5.39
C MET A 309 26.69 10.03 4.44
N THR A 310 27.52 9.71 3.46
CA THR A 310 27.30 8.59 2.54
C THR A 310 27.32 7.27 3.30
N VAL A 311 28.32 7.05 4.15
CA VAL A 311 28.40 5.85 5.02
C VAL A 311 27.17 5.76 5.92
N TRP A 312 26.81 6.86 6.61
CA TRP A 312 25.61 6.90 7.44
C TRP A 312 24.34 6.51 6.64
N LYS A 313 24.15 7.11 5.48
CA LYS A 313 23.00 6.81 4.62
C LYS A 313 22.97 5.34 4.19
N ASP A 314 24.12 4.77 3.86
CA ASP A 314 24.21 3.36 3.46
C ASP A 314 23.72 2.41 4.56
N TYR A 315 23.99 2.71 5.84
CA TYR A 315 23.41 1.98 6.95
C TYR A 315 21.89 2.10 6.98
N MET A 316 21.36 3.32 6.86
CA MET A 316 19.92 3.58 6.85
C MET A 316 19.23 2.82 5.71
N VAL A 317 19.80 2.86 4.52
CA VAL A 317 19.30 2.14 3.34
C VAL A 317 19.31 0.63 3.55
N SER A 318 20.38 0.09 4.14
CA SER A 318 20.48 -1.34 4.43
C SER A 318 19.43 -1.85 5.42
N MET A 319 18.88 -0.96 6.25
CA MET A 319 17.78 -1.24 7.20
C MET A 319 16.39 -1.07 6.56
N GLY A 320 16.32 -0.79 5.24
CA GLY A 320 15.06 -0.64 4.51
C GLY A 320 14.50 0.78 4.45
N PHE A 321 15.30 1.82 4.76
CA PHE A 321 14.84 3.20 4.75
C PHE A 321 15.19 3.93 3.45
N GLY A 322 14.35 4.88 3.05
CA GLY A 322 14.59 5.75 1.90
C GLY A 322 14.34 5.10 0.53
N TYR A 323 13.91 3.84 0.50
CA TYR A 323 13.49 3.09 -0.68
C TYR A 323 12.19 2.33 -0.39
N LYS A 324 11.51 1.89 -1.45
CA LYS A 324 10.37 0.97 -1.30
C LYS A 324 10.89 -0.37 -0.81
N LEU A 325 10.25 -0.95 0.21
CA LEU A 325 10.57 -2.30 0.68
C LEU A 325 10.15 -3.36 -0.35
N GLY A 326 9.11 -3.06 -1.14
CA GLY A 326 8.56 -3.97 -2.14
C GLY A 326 7.39 -4.80 -1.64
N ILE A 327 6.58 -4.24 -0.72
CA ILE A 327 5.35 -4.91 -0.25
C ILE A 327 4.40 -5.18 -1.43
N ASP A 328 3.67 -6.28 -1.35
CA ASP A 328 2.67 -6.74 -2.31
C ASP A 328 1.36 -5.92 -2.27
N LEU A 329 1.50 -4.60 -2.18
CA LEU A 329 0.41 -3.63 -2.23
C LEU A 329 0.80 -2.45 -3.13
N PRO A 330 -0.14 -1.90 -3.91
CA PRO A 330 0.14 -0.76 -4.76
C PRO A 330 0.30 0.54 -3.95
N GLY A 331 1.12 1.46 -4.48
CA GLY A 331 1.21 2.83 -3.97
C GLY A 331 2.20 3.04 -2.83
N GLU A 332 3.06 2.06 -2.52
CA GLU A 332 4.12 2.21 -1.53
C GLU A 332 5.00 3.44 -1.81
N LYS A 333 5.27 4.24 -0.75
CA LYS A 333 6.18 5.39 -0.78
C LYS A 333 7.53 5.01 -0.19
N ARG A 334 8.59 5.61 -0.73
CA ARG A 334 9.97 5.29 -0.35
C ARG A 334 10.44 5.94 0.95
N GLY A 335 9.69 6.92 1.49
CA GLY A 335 10.23 7.79 2.53
C GLY A 335 11.34 8.72 2.00
N LEU A 336 12.04 9.38 2.93
CA LEU A 336 13.18 10.24 2.62
C LEU A 336 14.31 10.00 3.64
N ILE A 337 15.46 9.59 3.14
CA ILE A 337 16.72 9.62 3.85
C ILE A 337 17.65 10.55 3.05
N PRO A 338 18.08 11.69 3.63
CA PRO A 338 18.91 12.65 2.93
C PRO A 338 20.29 12.06 2.61
N ASN A 339 20.95 12.62 1.61
CA ASN A 339 22.33 12.28 1.21
C ASN A 339 23.22 13.51 1.21
N ALA A 340 24.51 13.32 1.01
CA ALA A 340 25.47 14.42 0.93
C ALA A 340 25.09 15.46 -0.13
N GLN A 341 24.67 15.03 -1.32
CA GLN A 341 24.28 15.93 -2.40
C GLN A 341 23.06 16.80 -2.05
N PHE A 342 22.14 16.27 -1.24
CA PHE A 342 21.00 17.06 -0.75
C PHE A 342 21.48 18.27 0.06
N TYR A 343 22.43 18.04 0.99
CA TYR A 343 22.98 19.09 1.83
C TYR A 343 23.95 20.00 1.05
N ASP A 344 24.76 19.46 0.14
CA ASP A 344 25.62 20.26 -0.73
C ASP A 344 24.81 21.27 -1.55
N LYS A 345 23.67 20.82 -2.09
CA LYS A 345 22.75 21.69 -2.83
C LYS A 345 22.06 22.73 -1.92
N ALA A 346 21.62 22.32 -0.72
CA ALA A 346 20.89 23.20 0.19
C ALA A 346 21.81 24.26 0.83
N TYR A 347 23.09 23.96 1.06
CA TYR A 347 24.06 24.79 1.79
C TYR A 347 25.31 25.16 0.97
N ASN A 348 25.27 25.04 -0.36
CA ASN A 348 26.37 25.32 -1.27
C ASN A 348 27.71 24.64 -0.84
N GLY A 349 27.60 23.36 -0.41
CA GLY A 349 28.73 22.57 0.08
C GLY A 349 29.26 22.98 1.50
N SER A 350 28.70 24.02 2.11
CA SER A 350 29.13 24.53 3.42
C SER A 350 28.25 24.04 4.55
N TRP A 351 28.40 22.78 4.92
CA TRP A 351 27.66 22.13 6.00
C TRP A 351 28.56 21.20 6.83
N ASN A 352 28.08 20.82 8.03
CA ASN A 352 28.84 19.98 8.97
C ASN A 352 27.87 19.18 9.85
N GLY A 353 28.40 18.44 10.84
CA GLY A 353 27.60 17.61 11.75
C GLY A 353 26.54 18.39 12.54
N LEU A 354 26.73 19.68 12.80
CA LEU A 354 25.72 20.51 13.49
C LEU A 354 24.55 20.83 12.56
N THR A 355 24.82 21.07 11.27
CA THR A 355 23.80 21.37 10.27
C THR A 355 22.77 20.23 10.17
N VAL A 356 23.23 18.98 10.28
CA VAL A 356 22.41 17.77 10.09
C VAL A 356 21.98 17.13 11.42
N ILE A 357 22.18 17.78 12.55
CA ILE A 357 22.05 17.16 13.88
C ILE A 357 20.68 16.57 14.15
N SER A 358 19.60 17.16 13.62
CA SER A 358 18.21 16.74 13.84
C SER A 358 17.91 15.34 13.33
N ILE A 359 18.65 14.86 12.31
CA ILE A 359 18.44 13.50 11.78
C ILE A 359 18.85 12.42 12.80
N SER A 360 19.72 12.74 13.77
CA SER A 360 20.13 11.80 14.83
C SER A 360 18.98 11.33 15.72
N ILE A 361 17.93 12.13 15.82
CA ILE A 361 16.74 11.88 16.63
C ILE A 361 15.50 11.60 15.78
N GLY A 362 15.70 11.31 14.48
CA GLY A 362 14.62 11.00 13.55
C GLY A 362 13.71 12.19 13.23
N GLN A 363 14.27 13.38 13.18
CA GLN A 363 13.62 14.64 12.80
C GLN A 363 14.37 15.31 11.63
N GLY A 364 14.05 16.56 11.34
CA GLY A 364 14.60 17.25 10.18
C GLY A 364 14.09 16.65 8.87
N GLU A 365 14.99 16.32 7.98
CA GLU A 365 14.67 15.85 6.62
C GLU A 365 14.27 14.38 6.55
N VAL A 366 14.45 13.61 7.63
CA VAL A 366 14.10 12.17 7.66
C VAL A 366 12.61 11.99 7.73
N ASN A 367 12.06 11.27 6.74
CA ASN A 367 10.65 10.88 6.71
C ASN A 367 10.53 9.41 6.32
N LEU A 368 9.80 8.63 7.11
CA LEU A 368 9.60 7.20 6.92
C LEU A 368 8.11 6.84 6.88
N THR A 369 7.81 5.72 6.21
CA THR A 369 6.47 5.14 6.32
C THR A 369 6.36 4.29 7.60
N PRO A 370 5.16 4.15 8.18
CA PRO A 370 4.94 3.24 9.31
C PRO A 370 5.39 1.80 9.03
N LEU A 371 5.27 1.33 7.79
CA LEU A 371 5.79 0.02 7.37
C LEU A 371 7.31 -0.06 7.55
N GLN A 372 8.06 0.96 7.13
CA GLN A 372 9.52 1.01 7.30
C GLN A 372 9.93 1.01 8.78
N ILE A 373 9.18 1.72 9.62
CA ILE A 373 9.42 1.74 11.07
C ILE A 373 9.15 0.36 11.69
N ALA A 374 8.06 -0.30 11.30
CA ALA A 374 7.74 -1.66 11.75
C ALA A 374 8.81 -2.67 11.28
N ASN A 375 9.33 -2.51 10.04
CA ASN A 375 10.41 -3.33 9.51
C ASN A 375 11.72 -3.18 10.29
N LEU A 376 12.02 -1.98 10.83
CA LEU A 376 13.16 -1.82 11.74
C LEU A 376 13.01 -2.69 12.99
N GLY A 377 11.79 -2.76 13.57
CA GLY A 377 11.50 -3.65 14.69
C GLY A 377 11.77 -5.12 14.35
N ALA A 378 11.30 -5.58 13.19
CA ALA A 378 11.55 -6.93 12.68
C ALA A 378 13.06 -7.19 12.46
N THR A 379 13.78 -6.20 11.91
CA THR A 379 15.23 -6.26 11.68
C THR A 379 16.01 -6.44 12.98
N ILE A 380 15.62 -5.70 14.03
CA ILE A 380 16.24 -5.79 15.35
C ILE A 380 15.93 -7.14 15.99
N ALA A 381 14.68 -7.62 15.92
CA ALA A 381 14.28 -8.92 16.44
C ALA A 381 15.07 -10.08 15.79
N ASN A 382 15.38 -9.97 14.51
CA ASN A 382 16.18 -10.93 13.75
C ASN A 382 17.70 -10.73 13.88
N ARG A 383 18.16 -9.73 14.64
CA ARG A 383 19.58 -9.42 14.81
C ARG A 383 20.31 -9.17 13.48
N GLY A 384 19.74 -8.32 12.61
CA GLY A 384 20.45 -7.79 11.45
C GLY A 384 19.96 -8.24 10.08
N TYR A 385 18.78 -8.85 9.98
CA TYR A 385 18.15 -9.11 8.70
C TYR A 385 16.63 -8.94 8.77
N TYR A 386 16.00 -8.77 7.62
CA TYR A 386 14.54 -8.78 7.48
C TYR A 386 14.13 -9.54 6.22
N TYR A 387 12.88 -9.95 6.18
CA TYR A 387 12.20 -10.36 4.96
C TYR A 387 11.36 -9.19 4.46
N VAL A 388 11.21 -9.05 3.15
CA VAL A 388 10.31 -8.02 2.61
C VAL A 388 8.90 -8.26 3.19
N PRO A 389 8.33 -7.27 3.89
CA PRO A 389 6.98 -7.40 4.42
C PRO A 389 5.98 -7.67 3.31
N HIS A 390 5.08 -8.63 3.50
CA HIS A 390 4.09 -9.02 2.52
C HIS A 390 2.78 -9.43 3.18
N VAL A 391 1.69 -9.25 2.47
CA VAL A 391 0.33 -9.54 2.95
C VAL A 391 -0.11 -10.94 2.54
N VAL A 392 0.25 -11.38 1.33
CA VAL A 392 -0.11 -12.69 0.81
C VAL A 392 0.96 -13.72 1.17
N ARG A 393 0.57 -14.65 2.03
CA ARG A 393 1.41 -15.79 2.46
C ARG A 393 1.50 -16.89 1.42
N LYS A 394 0.42 -17.09 0.64
CA LYS A 394 0.33 -18.18 -0.33
C LYS A 394 -0.63 -17.85 -1.46
N VAL A 395 -0.23 -18.16 -2.67
CA VAL A 395 -1.07 -18.22 -3.86
C VAL A 395 -1.31 -19.70 -4.19
N LYS A 396 -2.56 -20.13 -4.35
CA LYS A 396 -2.87 -21.53 -4.62
C LYS A 396 -2.25 -21.99 -5.94
N GLY A 397 -1.43 -23.03 -5.88
CA GLY A 397 -0.76 -23.62 -7.05
C GLY A 397 0.46 -22.85 -7.54
N GLU A 398 0.92 -21.81 -6.83
CA GLU A 398 2.15 -21.07 -7.13
C GLU A 398 3.08 -21.02 -5.91
N PRO A 399 4.40 -21.07 -6.10
CA PRO A 399 5.34 -20.74 -5.03
C PRO A 399 5.25 -19.24 -4.70
N LEU A 400 5.53 -18.89 -3.45
CA LEU A 400 5.69 -17.49 -3.07
C LEU A 400 6.92 -16.92 -3.79
N ASP A 401 6.83 -15.66 -4.25
CA ASP A 401 7.94 -15.00 -4.93
C ASP A 401 9.19 -14.99 -4.03
N THR A 402 10.35 -15.24 -4.63
CA THR A 402 11.64 -15.26 -3.95
C THR A 402 11.99 -13.94 -3.28
N LEU A 403 11.42 -12.82 -3.75
CA LEU A 403 11.51 -11.51 -3.11
C LEU A 403 11.08 -11.57 -1.63
N TYR A 404 10.02 -12.31 -1.31
CA TYR A 404 9.45 -12.41 0.04
C TYR A 404 10.11 -13.47 0.92
N THR A 405 10.83 -14.41 0.33
CA THR A 405 11.49 -15.51 1.05
C THR A 405 12.98 -15.29 1.28
N ARG A 406 13.57 -14.29 0.62
CA ARG A 406 14.98 -13.94 0.74
C ARG A 406 15.24 -13.05 1.95
N ARG A 407 16.31 -13.35 2.71
CA ARG A 407 16.80 -12.50 3.78
C ARG A 407 17.55 -11.29 3.21
N HIS A 408 17.18 -10.10 3.68
CA HIS A 408 17.88 -8.85 3.41
C HIS A 408 18.73 -8.48 4.62
N TYR A 409 20.05 -8.58 4.49
CA TYR A 409 20.98 -8.29 5.57
C TYR A 409 21.31 -6.81 5.64
N THR A 410 21.39 -6.28 6.86
CA THR A 410 21.85 -4.91 7.09
C THR A 410 23.37 -4.82 7.07
N LYS A 411 23.91 -3.61 6.92
CA LYS A 411 25.34 -3.33 7.06
C LYS A 411 25.81 -3.31 8.52
N ALA A 412 24.88 -3.19 9.48
CA ALA A 412 25.23 -3.20 10.88
C ALA A 412 25.79 -4.56 11.31
N SER A 413 26.86 -4.54 12.09
CA SER A 413 27.53 -5.74 12.54
C SER A 413 26.60 -6.56 13.47
N ARG A 414 26.68 -7.87 13.38
CA ARG A 414 25.89 -8.75 14.27
C ARG A 414 26.19 -8.52 15.76
N ARG A 415 27.40 -8.03 16.07
CA ARG A 415 27.78 -7.69 17.45
C ARG A 415 27.07 -6.45 17.98
N ALA A 416 26.62 -5.56 17.10
CA ALA A 416 25.90 -4.33 17.47
C ALA A 416 24.44 -4.60 17.86
N TYR A 417 23.86 -5.72 17.37
CA TYR A 417 22.55 -6.22 17.76
C TYR A 417 22.62 -7.03 19.06
#